data_2a2d6e185ec63ee3d1a7445d7155796c
#
_entry.id   2a2d6e185ec63ee3d1a7445d7155796c
#
_cell.length_a   1.000
_cell.length_b   1.000
_cell.length_c   1.000
_cell.angle_alpha   90.00
_cell.angle_beta   90.00
_cell.angle_gamma   90.00
#
_symmetry.space_group_name_H-M   'P 1'
#
loop_
_entity.id
_entity.type
_entity.pdbx_description
1 polymer ?
#
loop_
_entity_poly.entity_id
_entity_poly.type
_entity_poly.pdbx_seq_one_letter_code
_entity_poly.pdbx_strand_id
1 'polypeptide(L)'
;MSHATQHTRVPSRLFSILGLVLVLGTCQALAAEDIAGDWDMTMDFGGRSSFATLSITRQADGTLAGKWGRDALSNVKFDGQKLTFTRTVRFGDNEFTLDYAGTLKDGKLTGALSSDQGEFGANGVRLKPKPPAVGVWDLAYKLGDRDVTAKLTVSEKADGSLDAKWAGAMGESTISNVKFQDGKLTFDRVVKFNDREFKMTFEGTAQGDKLTGVSKSDMGEIEIAGTRFGAALIGKWEMTTNTDQGPMPSALTVYPDLTGRQEFFGGEMPIKDLKLDGDQVTYALELSFGDQTFKIDYKLKLQGNTFTGQSSSERGSFEITGKKLQAPVASPLVGKWEFTRETQQGTRTNTLTVKPDMTATYSMRDNEVPVTDLKVDGDQVSFKVTMTFNDQQFTTEFKGKLEADTLKGEMTSPRGTREAVGKRVQ
;
A
#
# COMPACT_ATOMS: atom_id res chain seq x y z
N MET A 1 -90.50 24.39 47.94
CA MET A 1 -90.90 24.02 46.58
C MET A 1 -89.71 24.34 45.65
N SER A 2 -88.89 23.38 45.37
CA SER A 2 -87.94 23.50 44.21
C SER A 2 -87.36 22.11 43.95
N HIS A 3 -87.60 21.62 42.77
CA HIS A 3 -87.17 20.33 42.29
C HIS A 3 -85.66 20.34 41.99
N ALA A 4 -84.94 19.37 42.52
CA ALA A 4 -83.58 19.07 42.19
C ALA A 4 -83.57 17.99 41.11
N THR A 5 -82.97 18.29 39.97
CA THR A 5 -82.76 17.40 38.84
C THR A 5 -81.37 16.75 38.99
N GLN A 6 -81.29 15.47 39.17
CA GLN A 6 -80.08 14.70 39.19
C GLN A 6 -79.59 14.47 37.75
N HIS A 7 -78.36 14.87 37.46
CA HIS A 7 -77.63 14.49 36.26
C HIS A 7 -76.63 13.36 36.58
N THR A 8 -76.94 12.19 36.07
CA THR A 8 -76.04 11.01 36.06
C THR A 8 -74.82 11.24 35.14
N ARG A 9 -73.63 11.15 35.74
CA ARG A 9 -72.34 11.15 34.98
C ARG A 9 -71.97 9.74 34.62
N VAL A 10 -71.78 9.46 33.32
CA VAL A 10 -71.19 8.26 32.75
C VAL A 10 -69.66 8.39 32.81
N PRO A 11 -68.89 7.39 33.30
CA PRO A 11 -67.41 7.48 33.28
C PRO A 11 -66.89 7.03 31.91
N SER A 12 -66.17 7.94 31.22
CA SER A 12 -65.41 7.63 30.03
C SER A 12 -64.15 6.83 30.39
N ARG A 13 -64.07 5.61 29.90
CA ARG A 13 -62.86 4.78 29.98
C ARG A 13 -61.83 5.30 28.99
N LEU A 14 -60.69 5.88 29.46
CA LEU A 14 -59.51 6.12 28.68
C LEU A 14 -58.82 4.77 28.37
N PHE A 15 -58.79 4.40 27.12
CA PHE A 15 -57.89 3.37 26.61
C PHE A 15 -56.49 3.98 26.43
N SER A 16 -55.54 3.64 27.33
CA SER A 16 -54.13 3.91 27.12
C SER A 16 -53.55 2.88 26.16
N ILE A 17 -53.29 3.30 24.92
CA ILE A 17 -52.55 2.52 23.95
C ILE A 17 -51.04 2.72 24.30
N LEU A 18 -50.47 1.71 24.97
CA LEU A 18 -49.01 1.63 25.19
C LEU A 18 -48.36 1.22 23.87
N GLY A 19 -47.85 2.22 23.13
CA GLY A 19 -47.07 1.99 21.92
C GLY A 19 -45.72 1.38 22.28
N LEU A 20 -45.55 0.08 22.03
CA LEU A 20 -44.26 -0.62 22.09
C LEU A 20 -43.42 -0.16 20.89
N VAL A 21 -42.54 0.80 21.10
CA VAL A 21 -41.52 1.17 20.09
C VAL A 21 -40.44 0.07 20.09
N LEU A 22 -40.54 -0.84 19.12
CA LEU A 22 -39.51 -1.83 18.85
C LEU A 22 -38.36 -1.11 18.15
N VAL A 23 -37.33 -0.73 18.92
CA VAL A 23 -36.07 -0.26 18.36
C VAL A 23 -35.35 -1.47 17.73
N LEU A 24 -35.56 -1.69 16.44
CA LEU A 24 -34.74 -2.57 15.64
C LEU A 24 -33.34 -1.94 15.53
N GLY A 25 -32.46 -2.27 16.48
CA GLY A 25 -31.05 -2.01 16.37
C GLY A 25 -30.53 -2.79 15.17
N THR A 26 -30.31 -2.10 14.05
CA THR A 26 -29.54 -2.65 12.94
C THR A 26 -28.11 -2.86 13.46
N CYS A 27 -27.82 -4.10 13.88
CA CYS A 27 -26.44 -4.53 14.09
C CYS A 27 -25.76 -4.48 12.71
N GLN A 28 -25.15 -3.35 12.37
CA GLN A 28 -24.22 -3.30 11.25
C GLN A 28 -23.08 -4.23 11.66
N ALA A 29 -23.05 -5.43 11.08
CA ALA A 29 -21.88 -6.26 11.12
C ALA A 29 -20.75 -5.43 10.49
N LEU A 30 -19.85 -4.91 11.31
CA LEU A 30 -18.59 -4.33 10.86
C LEU A 30 -17.96 -5.43 9.98
N ALA A 31 -17.76 -5.12 8.70
CA ALA A 31 -17.06 -6.03 7.82
C ALA A 31 -15.73 -6.38 8.50
N ALA A 32 -15.48 -7.67 8.69
CA ALA A 32 -14.24 -8.12 9.31
C ALA A 32 -13.05 -7.55 8.52
N GLU A 33 -12.10 -6.94 9.22
CA GLU A 33 -10.89 -6.41 8.56
C GLU A 33 -10.17 -7.57 7.85
N ASP A 34 -9.85 -7.38 6.57
CA ASP A 34 -9.05 -8.37 5.83
C ASP A 34 -7.60 -8.33 6.31
N ILE A 35 -7.03 -9.50 6.61
CA ILE A 35 -5.63 -9.62 7.04
C ILE A 35 -4.65 -9.59 5.87
N ALA A 36 -5.11 -9.89 4.64
CA ALA A 36 -4.26 -9.91 3.45
C ALA A 36 -3.66 -8.54 3.17
N GLY A 37 -2.40 -8.52 2.76
CA GLY A 37 -1.61 -7.32 2.48
C GLY A 37 -0.26 -7.33 3.19
N ASP A 38 0.49 -6.24 3.02
CA ASP A 38 1.79 -6.06 3.64
C ASP A 38 1.68 -5.27 4.95
N TRP A 39 2.48 -5.68 5.93
CA TRP A 39 2.54 -5.13 7.27
C TRP A 39 3.95 -4.74 7.63
N ASP A 40 4.15 -3.53 8.11
CA ASP A 40 5.41 -3.08 8.72
C ASP A 40 5.45 -3.54 10.17
N MET A 41 6.23 -4.60 10.43
CA MET A 41 6.37 -5.21 11.74
C MET A 41 7.52 -4.57 12.51
N THR A 42 7.28 -4.26 13.77
CA THR A 42 8.30 -3.83 14.73
C THR A 42 8.38 -4.86 15.83
N MET A 43 9.56 -5.39 16.05
CA MET A 43 9.87 -6.33 17.13
C MET A 43 10.68 -5.61 18.20
N ASP A 44 10.38 -5.87 19.46
CA ASP A 44 11.14 -5.36 20.61
C ASP A 44 11.92 -6.49 21.28
N PHE A 45 13.24 -6.40 21.21
CA PHE A 45 14.18 -7.30 21.87
C PHE A 45 14.86 -6.60 23.06
N GLY A 46 14.11 -6.34 24.14
CA GLY A 46 14.66 -5.74 25.35
C GLY A 46 15.15 -4.30 25.16
N GLY A 47 14.32 -3.48 24.52
CA GLY A 47 14.60 -2.06 24.25
C GLY A 47 15.30 -1.80 22.92
N ARG A 48 15.46 -2.83 22.09
CA ARG A 48 15.97 -2.70 20.70
C ARG A 48 14.86 -3.03 19.73
N SER A 49 14.56 -2.11 18.84
CA SER A 49 13.61 -2.34 17.78
C SER A 49 14.29 -2.96 16.56
N SER A 50 13.71 -4.04 16.06
CA SER A 50 14.01 -4.60 14.75
C SER A 50 12.75 -4.52 13.90
N PHE A 51 12.92 -4.39 12.60
CA PHE A 51 11.81 -4.24 11.66
C PHE A 51 11.75 -5.44 10.72
N ALA A 52 10.58 -5.67 10.15
CA ALA A 52 10.41 -6.66 9.09
C ALA A 52 9.12 -6.36 8.30
N THR A 53 9.08 -6.79 7.06
CA THR A 53 7.84 -6.81 6.28
C THR A 53 7.18 -8.18 6.43
N LEU A 54 5.96 -8.20 6.96
CA LEU A 54 5.08 -9.38 6.95
C LEU A 54 4.12 -9.24 5.77
N SER A 55 4.17 -10.15 4.82
CA SER A 55 3.26 -10.21 3.67
C SER A 55 2.29 -11.37 3.84
N ILE A 56 0.99 -11.11 3.87
CA ILE A 56 -0.07 -12.12 3.92
C ILE A 56 -0.84 -12.08 2.60
N THR A 57 -0.97 -13.23 1.95
CA THR A 57 -1.72 -13.37 0.70
C THR A 57 -2.81 -14.42 0.85
N ARG A 58 -3.99 -14.15 0.28
CA ARG A 58 -5.06 -15.13 0.19
C ARG A 58 -4.91 -15.92 -1.10
N GLN A 59 -4.83 -17.23 -0.98
CA GLN A 59 -4.73 -18.15 -2.11
C GLN A 59 -6.12 -18.34 -2.76
N ALA A 60 -6.14 -18.89 -3.97
CA ALA A 60 -7.36 -19.14 -4.72
C ALA A 60 -8.34 -20.10 -4.01
N ASP A 61 -7.84 -20.99 -3.16
CA ASP A 61 -8.63 -21.92 -2.33
C ASP A 61 -9.14 -21.28 -1.02
N GLY A 62 -8.85 -20.00 -0.79
CA GLY A 62 -9.23 -19.25 0.41
C GLY A 62 -8.23 -19.40 1.57
N THR A 63 -7.23 -20.25 1.47
CA THR A 63 -6.16 -20.39 2.48
C THR A 63 -5.27 -19.15 2.49
N LEU A 64 -4.52 -18.97 3.58
CA LEU A 64 -3.55 -17.89 3.70
C LEU A 64 -2.15 -18.42 3.54
N ALA A 65 -1.34 -17.73 2.75
CA ALA A 65 0.10 -17.88 2.71
C ALA A 65 0.75 -16.61 3.27
N GLY A 66 1.93 -16.75 3.87
CA GLY A 66 2.64 -15.62 4.45
C GLY A 66 4.14 -15.68 4.19
N LYS A 67 4.76 -14.49 4.23
CA LYS A 67 6.21 -14.33 4.24
C LYS A 67 6.58 -13.30 5.31
N TRP A 68 7.70 -13.56 5.99
CA TRP A 68 8.36 -12.61 6.87
C TRP A 68 9.71 -12.24 6.26
N GLY A 69 9.78 -11.03 5.67
CA GLY A 69 10.89 -10.71 4.79
C GLY A 69 10.93 -11.67 3.60
N ARG A 70 12.00 -12.46 3.51
CA ARG A 70 12.17 -13.51 2.48
C ARG A 70 11.67 -14.88 2.91
N ASP A 71 11.52 -15.13 4.23
CA ASP A 71 11.20 -16.42 4.79
C ASP A 71 9.71 -16.74 4.59
N ALA A 72 9.43 -17.91 4.02
CA ALA A 72 8.06 -18.39 3.96
C ALA A 72 7.59 -18.80 5.37
N LEU A 73 6.33 -18.46 5.66
CA LEU A 73 5.67 -18.82 6.91
C LEU A 73 4.89 -20.13 6.77
N SER A 74 4.80 -20.89 7.85
CA SER A 74 3.95 -22.07 7.95
C SER A 74 2.79 -21.82 8.91
N ASN A 75 1.74 -22.65 8.83
CA ASN A 75 0.59 -22.62 9.73
C ASN A 75 -0.13 -21.24 9.81
N VAL A 76 -0.16 -20.48 8.71
CA VAL A 76 -0.79 -19.15 8.67
C VAL A 76 -2.30 -19.31 8.80
N LYS A 77 -2.90 -18.74 9.86
CA LYS A 77 -4.34 -18.79 10.14
C LYS A 77 -4.83 -17.43 10.62
N PHE A 78 -6.03 -17.07 10.19
CA PHE A 78 -6.73 -15.89 10.64
C PHE A 78 -8.21 -16.21 10.86
N ASP A 79 -8.72 -15.94 12.04
CA ASP A 79 -10.12 -16.25 12.43
C ASP A 79 -11.08 -15.05 12.27
N GLY A 80 -10.60 -13.95 11.68
CA GLY A 80 -11.31 -12.67 11.56
C GLY A 80 -10.82 -11.62 12.56
N GLN A 81 -10.07 -12.02 13.59
CA GLN A 81 -9.50 -11.12 14.58
C GLN A 81 -8.05 -11.50 14.94
N LYS A 82 -7.77 -12.79 15.10
CA LYS A 82 -6.46 -13.28 15.53
C LYS A 82 -5.70 -13.89 14.36
N LEU A 83 -4.48 -13.39 14.14
CA LEU A 83 -3.50 -13.94 13.20
C LEU A 83 -2.52 -14.83 13.97
N THR A 84 -2.29 -16.03 13.48
CA THR A 84 -1.24 -16.92 13.96
C THR A 84 -0.43 -17.49 12.80
N PHE A 85 0.87 -17.70 13.01
CA PHE A 85 1.75 -18.38 12.08
C PHE A 85 3.01 -18.86 12.78
N THR A 86 3.74 -19.73 12.11
CA THR A 86 5.05 -20.23 12.54
C THR A 86 6.12 -19.73 11.57
N ARG A 87 7.19 -19.14 12.10
CA ARG A 87 8.39 -18.72 11.37
C ARG A 87 9.56 -19.62 11.75
N THR A 88 10.26 -20.16 10.76
CA THR A 88 11.51 -20.89 10.94
C THR A 88 12.68 -19.99 10.56
N VAL A 89 13.61 -19.80 11.47
CA VAL A 89 14.84 -19.01 11.26
C VAL A 89 16.03 -19.93 11.33
N ARG A 90 16.93 -19.85 10.35
CA ARG A 90 18.17 -20.62 10.32
C ARG A 90 19.35 -19.72 10.59
N PHE A 91 20.20 -20.14 11.52
CA PHE A 91 21.45 -19.46 11.85
C PHE A 91 22.58 -20.47 11.86
N GLY A 92 23.38 -20.51 10.80
CA GLY A 92 24.33 -21.60 10.55
C GLY A 92 23.59 -22.93 10.43
N ASP A 93 24.03 -23.92 11.21
CA ASP A 93 23.40 -25.26 11.26
C ASP A 93 22.22 -25.34 12.25
N ASN A 94 21.92 -24.25 12.96
CA ASN A 94 20.82 -24.23 13.93
C ASN A 94 19.53 -23.70 13.31
N GLU A 95 18.42 -24.38 13.62
CA GLU A 95 17.08 -23.97 13.23
C GLU A 95 16.27 -23.61 14.47
N PHE A 96 15.64 -22.44 14.44
CA PHE A 96 14.80 -21.91 15.52
C PHE A 96 13.40 -21.70 14.99
N THR A 97 12.43 -22.14 15.75
CA THR A 97 11.00 -21.93 15.44
C THR A 97 10.45 -20.83 16.31
N LEU A 98 9.76 -19.88 15.71
CA LEU A 98 9.08 -18.75 16.37
C LEU A 98 7.60 -18.82 16.01
N ASP A 99 6.74 -18.91 16.99
CA ASP A 99 5.30 -18.87 16.81
C ASP A 99 4.77 -17.47 17.10
N TYR A 100 4.04 -16.91 16.13
CA TYR A 100 3.39 -15.60 16.26
C TYR A 100 1.94 -15.77 16.64
N ALA A 101 1.48 -14.90 17.55
CA ALA A 101 0.08 -14.71 17.85
C ALA A 101 -0.20 -13.21 18.03
N GLY A 102 -1.09 -12.65 17.22
CA GLY A 102 -1.44 -11.23 17.28
C GLY A 102 -2.89 -10.97 16.93
N THR A 103 -3.42 -9.87 17.45
CA THR A 103 -4.79 -9.42 17.23
C THR A 103 -4.80 -8.24 16.27
N LEU A 104 -5.65 -8.32 15.24
CA LEU A 104 -5.92 -7.24 14.29
C LEU A 104 -7.04 -6.36 14.82
N LYS A 105 -6.75 -5.07 14.95
CA LYS A 105 -7.74 -4.06 15.33
C LYS A 105 -7.34 -2.70 14.76
N ASP A 106 -8.27 -2.03 14.11
CA ASP A 106 -8.11 -0.67 13.54
C ASP A 106 -6.85 -0.55 12.65
N GLY A 107 -6.61 -1.56 11.79
CA GLY A 107 -5.45 -1.61 10.89
C GLY A 107 -4.12 -1.82 11.58
N LYS A 108 -4.10 -2.29 12.83
CA LYS A 108 -2.90 -2.60 13.61
C LYS A 108 -2.91 -4.05 14.08
N LEU A 109 -1.77 -4.71 13.97
CA LEU A 109 -1.49 -5.99 14.60
C LEU A 109 -0.77 -5.75 15.92
N THR A 110 -1.31 -6.28 17.00
CA THR A 110 -0.64 -6.27 18.31
C THR A 110 -0.46 -7.69 18.77
N GLY A 111 0.79 -8.12 18.99
CA GLY A 111 1.07 -9.51 19.29
C GLY A 111 2.52 -9.75 19.70
N ALA A 112 2.90 -11.02 19.73
CA ALA A 112 4.22 -11.47 20.11
C ALA A 112 4.67 -12.66 19.29
N LEU A 113 6.01 -12.81 19.22
CA LEU A 113 6.72 -14.01 18.76
C LEU A 113 7.20 -14.76 20.00
N SER A 114 6.88 -16.04 20.10
CA SER A 114 7.32 -16.92 21.19
C SER A 114 8.22 -18.04 20.69
N SER A 115 9.20 -18.44 21.52
CA SER A 115 10.11 -19.55 21.31
C SER A 115 10.45 -20.21 22.64
N ASP A 116 11.25 -21.25 22.62
CA ASP A 116 11.79 -21.89 23.84
C ASP A 116 12.65 -20.93 24.69
N GLN A 117 13.10 -19.81 24.12
CA GLN A 117 13.94 -18.83 24.80
C GLN A 117 13.16 -17.63 25.34
N GLY A 118 11.86 -17.58 25.14
CA GLY A 118 10.99 -16.53 25.65
C GLY A 118 10.07 -15.93 24.58
N GLU A 119 9.44 -14.82 24.99
CA GLU A 119 8.47 -14.08 24.19
C GLU A 119 8.96 -12.66 23.91
N PHE A 120 8.78 -12.20 22.66
CA PHE A 120 9.17 -10.88 22.19
C PHE A 120 7.95 -10.18 21.60
N GLY A 121 7.69 -8.94 22.01
CA GLY A 121 6.64 -8.13 21.41
C GLY A 121 6.87 -7.95 19.91
N ALA A 122 5.83 -8.18 19.11
CA ALA A 122 5.88 -8.02 17.65
C ALA A 122 4.57 -7.39 17.18
N ASN A 123 4.64 -6.10 16.86
CA ASN A 123 3.50 -5.28 16.48
C ASN A 123 3.62 -4.87 15.01
N GLY A 124 2.48 -4.72 14.33
CA GLY A 124 2.47 -4.38 12.92
C GLY A 124 1.47 -3.26 12.60
N VAL A 125 1.84 -2.43 11.64
CA VAL A 125 0.92 -1.50 11.00
C VAL A 125 0.80 -1.86 9.53
N ARG A 126 -0.42 -1.75 8.98
CA ARG A 126 -0.62 -2.06 7.57
C ARG A 126 0.17 -1.09 6.70
N LEU A 127 1.02 -1.63 5.82
CA LEU A 127 1.70 -0.84 4.81
C LEU A 127 0.67 -0.34 3.79
N LYS A 128 0.55 0.97 3.69
CA LYS A 128 -0.24 1.61 2.64
C LYS A 128 0.70 2.02 1.51
N PRO A 129 0.29 1.89 0.25
CA PRO A 129 1.05 2.48 -0.84
C PRO A 129 1.28 3.97 -0.57
N LYS A 130 2.53 4.41 -0.64
CA LYS A 130 2.81 5.84 -0.52
C LYS A 130 2.16 6.60 -1.68
N PRO A 131 1.65 7.83 -1.44
CA PRO A 131 1.13 8.66 -2.51
C PRO A 131 2.14 8.78 -3.67
N PRO A 132 1.71 8.72 -4.93
CA PRO A 132 2.61 8.83 -6.09
C PRO A 132 3.48 10.08 -6.11
N ALA A 133 3.04 11.15 -5.45
CA ALA A 133 3.80 12.39 -5.31
C ALA A 133 5.01 12.27 -4.37
N VAL A 134 5.01 11.32 -3.42
CA VAL A 134 6.13 11.10 -2.50
C VAL A 134 7.35 10.71 -3.31
N GLY A 135 8.47 11.41 -3.06
CA GLY A 135 9.72 11.17 -3.75
C GLY A 135 10.56 12.42 -3.93
N VAL A 136 11.70 12.22 -4.57
CA VAL A 136 12.60 13.30 -4.97
C VAL A 136 12.44 13.54 -6.47
N TRP A 137 12.22 14.79 -6.86
CA TRP A 137 11.93 15.19 -8.23
C TRP A 137 12.94 16.22 -8.71
N ASP A 138 13.58 15.95 -9.84
CA ASP A 138 14.33 16.95 -10.58
C ASP A 138 13.36 17.74 -11.43
N LEU A 139 13.23 19.02 -11.16
CA LEU A 139 12.30 19.93 -11.81
C LEU A 139 13.02 20.77 -12.87
N ALA A 140 12.31 21.03 -13.96
CA ALA A 140 12.69 21.96 -15.02
C ALA A 140 11.54 22.88 -15.35
N TYR A 141 11.80 24.19 -15.50
CA TYR A 141 10.81 25.21 -15.85
C TYR A 141 11.49 26.43 -16.45
N LYS A 142 10.70 27.33 -17.06
CA LYS A 142 11.20 28.59 -17.64
C LYS A 142 10.80 29.78 -16.79
N LEU A 143 11.75 30.68 -16.57
CA LEU A 143 11.49 32.03 -16.04
C LEU A 143 11.82 33.05 -17.15
N GLY A 144 10.79 33.50 -17.87
CA GLY A 144 10.98 34.17 -19.13
C GLY A 144 11.66 33.26 -20.12
N ASP A 145 12.80 33.69 -20.70
CA ASP A 145 13.59 32.89 -21.63
C ASP A 145 14.67 31.99 -20.98
N ARG A 146 14.74 31.97 -19.65
CA ARG A 146 15.78 31.23 -18.92
C ARG A 146 15.24 29.87 -18.47
N ASP A 147 16.00 28.82 -18.80
CA ASP A 147 15.79 27.50 -18.26
C ASP A 147 16.29 27.45 -16.81
N VAL A 148 15.45 26.98 -15.91
CA VAL A 148 15.75 26.86 -14.48
C VAL A 148 15.49 25.44 -14.03
N THR A 149 16.36 24.94 -13.17
CA THR A 149 16.22 23.64 -12.53
C THR A 149 16.07 23.79 -11.02
N ALA A 150 15.38 22.85 -10.41
CA ALA A 150 15.23 22.76 -8.96
C ALA A 150 15.04 21.30 -8.55
N LYS A 151 15.13 21.04 -7.26
CA LYS A 151 14.82 19.75 -6.66
C LYS A 151 13.64 19.90 -5.69
N LEU A 152 12.59 19.11 -5.89
CA LEU A 152 11.45 19.01 -4.98
C LEU A 152 11.54 17.65 -4.27
N THR A 153 11.58 17.67 -2.95
CA THR A 153 11.45 16.46 -2.13
C THR A 153 10.09 16.47 -1.45
N VAL A 154 9.28 15.44 -1.67
CA VAL A 154 8.01 15.23 -0.99
C VAL A 154 8.16 13.98 -0.12
N SER A 155 7.90 14.10 1.17
CA SER A 155 7.99 13.03 2.16
C SER A 155 6.70 12.87 2.93
N GLU A 156 6.44 11.66 3.42
CA GLU A 156 5.32 11.34 4.29
C GLU A 156 5.79 11.30 5.74
N LYS A 157 5.10 12.01 6.61
CA LYS A 157 5.36 12.02 8.07
C LYS A 157 4.73 10.78 8.72
N ALA A 158 5.09 10.53 9.97
CA ALA A 158 4.57 9.39 10.74
C ALA A 158 3.04 9.42 10.93
N ASP A 159 2.42 10.59 10.90
CA ASP A 159 0.97 10.78 10.98
C ASP A 159 0.25 10.63 9.63
N GLY A 160 1.00 10.33 8.54
CA GLY A 160 0.48 10.23 7.18
C GLY A 160 0.32 11.57 6.45
N SER A 161 0.59 12.72 7.11
CA SER A 161 0.64 14.01 6.44
C SER A 161 1.88 14.14 5.57
N LEU A 162 1.79 14.98 4.53
CA LEU A 162 2.93 15.23 3.65
C LEU A 162 3.71 16.46 4.09
N ASP A 163 5.01 16.42 3.82
CA ASP A 163 5.93 17.54 3.88
C ASP A 163 6.65 17.69 2.56
N ALA A 164 7.11 18.91 2.24
CA ALA A 164 7.86 19.14 1.02
C ALA A 164 8.96 20.16 1.22
N LYS A 165 10.06 19.98 0.46
CA LYS A 165 11.19 20.90 0.40
C LYS A 165 11.50 21.21 -1.06
N TRP A 166 11.72 22.47 -1.35
CA TRP A 166 12.11 22.93 -2.68
C TRP A 166 13.47 23.62 -2.60
N ALA A 167 14.46 23.04 -3.26
CA ALA A 167 15.80 23.59 -3.38
C ALA A 167 16.07 23.94 -4.85
N GLY A 168 16.49 25.17 -5.13
CA GLY A 168 16.79 25.65 -6.47
C GLY A 168 17.84 26.75 -6.46
N ALA A 169 18.12 27.35 -7.61
CA ALA A 169 19.16 28.38 -7.78
C ALA A 169 18.92 29.63 -6.90
N MET A 170 17.70 29.89 -6.47
CA MET A 170 17.34 31.00 -5.57
C MET A 170 17.35 30.59 -4.09
N GLY A 171 17.97 29.47 -3.73
CA GLY A 171 18.00 28.95 -2.37
C GLY A 171 16.77 28.09 -2.02
N GLU A 172 16.62 27.82 -0.72
CA GLU A 172 15.49 27.06 -0.20
C GLU A 172 14.25 27.96 -0.09
N SER A 173 13.08 27.35 -0.31
CA SER A 173 11.79 28.02 -0.20
C SER A 173 11.04 27.45 1.00
N THR A 174 10.27 28.28 1.68
CA THR A 174 9.32 27.82 2.69
C THR A 174 8.11 27.24 1.99
N ILE A 175 7.77 25.99 2.30
CA ILE A 175 6.59 25.30 1.81
C ILE A 175 5.63 25.04 2.96
N SER A 176 4.34 25.17 2.69
CA SER A 176 3.26 24.90 3.64
C SER A 176 2.04 24.33 2.92
N ASN A 177 1.08 23.81 3.71
CA ASN A 177 -0.20 23.27 3.20
C ASN A 177 -0.05 22.17 2.15
N VAL A 178 0.93 21.29 2.32
CA VAL A 178 1.20 20.18 1.38
C VAL A 178 0.07 19.17 1.47
N LYS A 179 -0.58 18.88 0.33
CA LYS A 179 -1.68 17.91 0.22
C LYS A 179 -1.53 17.09 -1.04
N PHE A 180 -1.94 15.82 -0.96
CA PHE A 180 -2.14 14.99 -2.13
C PHE A 180 -3.56 14.44 -2.08
N GLN A 181 -4.40 14.90 -3.00
CA GLN A 181 -5.82 14.58 -3.03
C GLN A 181 -6.27 14.46 -4.50
N ASP A 182 -7.08 13.46 -4.80
CA ASP A 182 -7.62 13.24 -6.16
C ASP A 182 -6.53 13.18 -7.24
N GLY A 183 -5.37 12.58 -6.91
CA GLY A 183 -4.22 12.46 -7.81
C GLY A 183 -3.37 13.73 -7.97
N LYS A 184 -3.71 14.82 -7.26
CA LYS A 184 -3.04 16.10 -7.34
C LYS A 184 -2.22 16.41 -6.09
N LEU A 185 -0.99 16.86 -6.32
CA LEU A 185 -0.12 17.46 -5.31
C LEU A 185 -0.33 18.96 -5.30
N THR A 186 -0.67 19.53 -4.15
CA THR A 186 -0.81 20.98 -3.97
C THR A 186 -0.01 21.44 -2.77
N PHE A 187 0.56 22.64 -2.84
CA PHE A 187 1.21 23.32 -1.71
C PHE A 187 1.36 24.82 -1.96
N ASP A 188 1.55 25.56 -0.88
CA ASP A 188 1.95 26.96 -0.90
C ASP A 188 3.47 27.08 -0.78
N ARG A 189 4.06 28.00 -1.51
CA ARG A 189 5.50 28.25 -1.55
C ARG A 189 5.78 29.72 -1.38
N VAL A 190 6.71 30.05 -0.49
CA VAL A 190 7.21 31.42 -0.30
C VAL A 190 8.70 31.45 -0.60
N VAL A 191 9.09 32.30 -1.54
CA VAL A 191 10.49 32.57 -1.89
C VAL A 191 10.85 33.95 -1.37
N LYS A 192 11.96 34.06 -0.64
CA LYS A 192 12.54 35.32 -0.19
C LYS A 192 13.71 35.68 -1.09
N PHE A 193 13.62 36.85 -1.73
CA PHE A 193 14.68 37.38 -2.55
C PHE A 193 14.81 38.89 -2.33
N ASN A 194 15.99 39.37 -1.89
CA ASN A 194 16.29 40.77 -1.60
C ASN A 194 15.19 41.44 -0.75
N ASP A 195 14.88 40.91 0.41
CA ASP A 195 13.85 41.37 1.37
C ASP A 195 12.41 41.40 0.83
N ARG A 196 12.16 40.85 -0.34
CA ARG A 196 10.82 40.65 -0.90
C ARG A 196 10.40 39.20 -0.77
N GLU A 197 9.13 39.01 -0.43
CA GLU A 197 8.49 37.69 -0.41
C GLU A 197 7.63 37.53 -1.65
N PHE A 198 7.85 36.43 -2.35
CA PHE A 198 7.05 36.01 -3.50
C PHE A 198 6.23 34.79 -3.07
N LYS A 199 4.93 34.94 -3.06
CA LYS A 199 3.98 33.87 -2.71
C LYS A 199 3.49 33.20 -3.98
N MET A 200 3.51 31.88 -3.96
CA MET A 200 3.09 31.02 -5.08
C MET A 200 2.28 29.86 -4.55
N THR A 201 1.37 29.37 -5.36
CA THR A 201 0.71 28.07 -5.14
C THR A 201 1.19 27.10 -6.22
N PHE A 202 1.37 25.85 -5.88
CA PHE A 202 1.69 24.79 -6.83
C PHE A 202 0.53 23.80 -6.89
N GLU A 203 0.17 23.39 -8.11
CA GLU A 203 -0.72 22.27 -8.38
C GLU A 203 -0.07 21.39 -9.45
N GLY A 204 0.06 20.09 -9.19
CA GLY A 204 0.67 19.16 -10.13
C GLY A 204 0.19 17.73 -9.97
N THR A 205 0.41 16.91 -10.99
CA THR A 205 0.07 15.49 -11.05
C THR A 205 1.34 14.67 -11.15
N ALA A 206 1.45 13.63 -10.31
CA ALA A 206 2.54 12.65 -10.35
C ALA A 206 2.03 11.33 -10.93
N GLN A 207 2.64 10.89 -12.03
CA GLN A 207 2.31 9.62 -12.68
C GLN A 207 3.60 8.86 -13.06
N GLY A 208 3.82 7.71 -12.43
CA GLY A 208 5.08 6.98 -12.55
C GLY A 208 6.26 7.88 -12.15
N ASP A 209 7.22 8.06 -13.05
CA ASP A 209 8.42 8.87 -12.82
C ASP A 209 8.32 10.28 -13.42
N LYS A 210 7.12 10.75 -13.71
CA LYS A 210 6.86 12.10 -14.24
C LYS A 210 6.00 12.89 -13.26
N LEU A 211 6.35 14.16 -13.07
CA LEU A 211 5.58 15.17 -12.37
C LEU A 211 5.32 16.32 -13.34
N THR A 212 4.08 16.69 -13.53
CA THR A 212 3.70 17.87 -14.31
C THR A 212 2.85 18.78 -13.46
N GLY A 213 3.07 20.08 -13.51
CA GLY A 213 2.31 21.02 -12.69
C GLY A 213 2.48 22.46 -13.11
N VAL A 214 1.77 23.32 -12.41
CA VAL A 214 1.79 24.76 -12.61
C VAL A 214 2.02 25.44 -11.27
N SER A 215 2.93 26.40 -11.25
CA SER A 215 3.11 27.33 -10.13
C SER A 215 2.45 28.67 -10.48
N LYS A 216 1.54 29.13 -9.64
CA LYS A 216 0.76 30.38 -9.83
C LYS A 216 1.18 31.43 -8.84
N SER A 217 1.35 32.65 -9.31
CA SER A 217 1.65 33.84 -8.50
C SER A 217 0.98 35.08 -9.09
N ASP A 218 1.09 36.23 -8.41
CA ASP A 218 0.63 37.52 -8.93
C ASP A 218 1.35 37.93 -10.21
N MET A 219 2.52 37.32 -10.52
CA MET A 219 3.29 37.60 -11.73
C MET A 219 2.93 36.70 -12.91
N GLY A 220 2.00 35.76 -12.72
CA GLY A 220 1.56 34.79 -13.73
C GLY A 220 1.76 33.34 -13.34
N GLU A 221 1.64 32.47 -14.33
CA GLU A 221 1.74 31.03 -14.20
C GLU A 221 3.03 30.51 -14.83
N ILE A 222 3.63 29.49 -14.21
CA ILE A 222 4.85 28.83 -14.68
C ILE A 222 4.58 27.34 -14.76
N GLU A 223 4.69 26.77 -15.95
CA GLU A 223 4.63 25.32 -16.14
C GLU A 223 5.91 24.67 -15.63
N ILE A 224 5.74 23.56 -14.92
CA ILE A 224 6.83 22.81 -14.28
C ILE A 224 6.76 21.36 -14.73
N ALA A 225 7.86 20.85 -15.27
CA ALA A 225 8.07 19.45 -15.56
C ALA A 225 9.04 18.86 -14.54
N GLY A 226 8.75 17.68 -14.03
CA GLY A 226 9.60 16.95 -13.09
C GLY A 226 9.85 15.53 -13.55
N THR A 227 11.04 15.04 -13.25
CA THR A 227 11.43 13.64 -13.42
C THR A 227 11.86 13.10 -12.05
N ARG A 228 11.45 11.87 -11.73
CA ARG A 228 11.79 11.25 -10.44
C ARG A 228 13.30 11.00 -10.37
N PHE A 229 13.95 11.64 -9.41
CA PHE A 229 15.36 11.42 -9.14
C PHE A 229 15.58 10.02 -8.56
N GLY A 230 16.59 9.33 -9.06
CA GLY A 230 16.92 8.00 -8.57
C GLY A 230 15.96 6.88 -8.95
N ALA A 231 15.07 7.06 -9.94
CA ALA A 231 14.09 6.06 -10.37
C ALA A 231 14.70 4.67 -10.62
N ALA A 232 15.90 4.62 -11.20
CA ALA A 232 16.60 3.36 -11.43
C ALA A 232 16.96 2.63 -10.12
N LEU A 233 17.23 3.35 -9.04
CA LEU A 233 17.60 2.79 -7.74
C LEU A 233 16.38 2.38 -6.90
N ILE A 234 15.25 3.06 -7.05
CA ILE A 234 14.04 2.83 -6.25
C ILE A 234 13.49 1.41 -6.48
N GLY A 235 13.15 0.71 -5.40
CA GLY A 235 12.57 -0.63 -5.42
C GLY A 235 13.31 -1.62 -4.53
N LYS A 236 12.97 -2.90 -4.71
CA LYS A 236 13.58 -4.01 -3.95
C LYS A 236 14.73 -4.63 -4.74
N TRP A 237 15.81 -4.95 -4.02
CA TRP A 237 17.03 -5.53 -4.57
C TRP A 237 17.40 -6.78 -3.79
N GLU A 238 17.72 -7.86 -4.50
CA GLU A 238 18.47 -8.98 -3.92
C GLU A 238 19.93 -8.61 -3.88
N MET A 239 20.58 -8.84 -2.75
CA MET A 239 21.99 -8.55 -2.54
C MET A 239 22.73 -9.81 -2.13
N THR A 240 23.99 -9.88 -2.50
CA THR A 240 24.93 -10.92 -2.03
C THR A 240 26.21 -10.24 -1.56
N THR A 241 26.58 -10.50 -0.32
CA THR A 241 27.89 -10.12 0.25
C THR A 241 28.79 -11.32 0.20
N ASN A 242 29.93 -11.22 -0.49
CA ASN A 242 30.92 -12.29 -0.56
C ASN A 242 31.84 -12.20 0.66
N THR A 243 31.65 -13.10 1.61
CA THR A 243 32.46 -13.18 2.84
C THR A 243 33.41 -14.35 2.80
N ASP A 244 34.40 -14.39 3.71
CA ASP A 244 35.32 -15.52 3.86
C ASP A 244 34.61 -16.84 4.24
N GLN A 245 33.37 -16.73 4.76
CA GLN A 245 32.52 -17.89 5.09
C GLN A 245 31.55 -18.28 3.94
N GLY A 246 31.68 -17.61 2.78
CA GLY A 246 30.84 -17.81 1.62
C GLY A 246 29.86 -16.66 1.37
N PRO A 247 29.04 -16.77 0.31
CA PRO A 247 28.09 -15.75 -0.07
C PRO A 247 26.94 -15.65 0.94
N MET A 248 26.72 -14.44 1.45
CA MET A 248 25.61 -14.12 2.36
C MET A 248 24.54 -13.32 1.60
N PRO A 249 23.34 -13.89 1.40
CA PRO A 249 22.25 -13.20 0.76
C PRO A 249 21.59 -12.22 1.72
N SER A 250 21.17 -11.06 1.21
CA SER A 250 20.37 -10.04 1.91
C SER A 250 19.43 -9.33 0.94
N ALA A 251 18.64 -8.39 1.40
CA ALA A 251 17.77 -7.56 0.56
C ALA A 251 17.93 -6.09 0.93
N LEU A 252 17.83 -5.21 -0.08
CA LEU A 252 17.76 -3.77 0.09
C LEU A 252 16.45 -3.28 -0.51
N THR A 253 15.71 -2.47 0.23
CA THR A 253 14.55 -1.75 -0.27
C THR A 253 14.85 -0.26 -0.25
N VAL A 254 14.74 0.40 -1.41
CA VAL A 254 14.88 1.85 -1.54
C VAL A 254 13.53 2.44 -1.89
N TYR A 255 13.07 3.40 -1.09
CA TYR A 255 11.79 4.08 -1.27
C TYR A 255 11.92 5.32 -2.18
N PRO A 256 10.80 5.83 -2.72
CA PRO A 256 10.82 7.00 -3.62
C PRO A 256 11.41 8.28 -3.01
N ASP A 257 11.35 8.44 -1.68
CA ASP A 257 11.95 9.55 -0.93
C ASP A 257 13.44 9.36 -0.62
N LEU A 258 14.06 8.33 -1.22
CA LEU A 258 15.46 7.92 -1.01
C LEU A 258 15.76 7.51 0.44
N THR A 259 14.75 7.20 1.23
CA THR A 259 14.94 6.38 2.43
C THR A 259 14.99 4.90 2.04
N GLY A 260 15.41 4.04 2.94
CA GLY A 260 15.45 2.62 2.63
C GLY A 260 15.69 1.76 3.85
N ARG A 261 15.57 0.44 3.65
CA ARG A 261 15.87 -0.59 4.63
C ARG A 261 16.71 -1.68 4.01
N GLN A 262 17.66 -2.20 4.74
CA GLN A 262 18.43 -3.36 4.34
C GLN A 262 18.18 -4.50 5.32
N GLU A 263 17.94 -5.69 4.79
CA GLU A 263 17.86 -6.90 5.59
C GLU A 263 19.24 -7.25 6.17
N PHE A 264 19.26 -7.52 7.47
CA PHE A 264 20.44 -7.91 8.19
C PHE A 264 20.06 -8.89 9.32
N PHE A 265 20.61 -10.10 9.32
CA PHE A 265 20.31 -11.17 10.29
C PHE A 265 18.81 -11.44 10.50
N GLY A 266 18.05 -11.50 9.39
CA GLY A 266 16.61 -11.84 9.43
C GLY A 266 15.68 -10.74 9.92
N GLY A 267 16.20 -9.52 10.17
CA GLY A 267 15.46 -8.29 10.39
C GLY A 267 15.82 -7.23 9.35
N GLU A 268 15.02 -6.22 9.23
CA GLU A 268 15.28 -5.05 8.38
C GLU A 268 15.79 -3.88 9.23
N MET A 269 16.77 -3.16 8.73
CA MET A 269 17.33 -1.98 9.38
C MET A 269 17.28 -0.78 8.45
N PRO A 270 16.96 0.42 8.96
CA PRO A 270 16.98 1.61 8.15
C PRO A 270 18.40 1.91 7.67
N ILE A 271 18.56 2.19 6.39
CA ILE A 271 19.81 2.73 5.86
C ILE A 271 19.90 4.22 6.15
N LYS A 272 21.13 4.72 6.29
CA LYS A 272 21.41 6.12 6.56
C LYS A 272 22.24 6.74 5.44
N ASP A 273 22.11 8.04 5.26
CA ASP A 273 22.93 8.86 4.37
C ASP A 273 22.97 8.36 2.92
N LEU A 274 21.83 7.83 2.42
CA LEU A 274 21.74 7.40 1.02
C LEU A 274 21.98 8.58 0.09
N LYS A 275 22.99 8.44 -0.76
CA LYS A 275 23.33 9.39 -1.82
C LYS A 275 23.45 8.67 -3.15
N LEU A 276 22.97 9.33 -4.19
CA LEU A 276 23.13 8.93 -5.58
C LEU A 276 23.80 10.08 -6.34
N ASP A 277 24.98 9.81 -6.89
CA ASP A 277 25.74 10.73 -7.73
C ASP A 277 26.10 10.02 -9.05
N GLY A 278 25.38 10.37 -10.11
CA GLY A 278 25.43 9.62 -11.36
C GLY A 278 25.01 8.16 -11.16
N ASP A 279 25.95 7.23 -11.38
CA ASP A 279 25.78 5.79 -11.15
C ASP A 279 26.34 5.32 -9.80
N GLN A 280 26.93 6.22 -9.00
CA GLN A 280 27.49 5.88 -7.69
C GLN A 280 26.42 6.00 -6.59
N VAL A 281 26.24 4.93 -5.82
CA VAL A 281 25.33 4.86 -4.69
C VAL A 281 26.15 4.66 -3.42
N THR A 282 25.93 5.50 -2.42
CA THR A 282 26.58 5.35 -1.11
C THR A 282 25.52 5.41 -0.02
N TYR A 283 25.65 4.59 1.01
CA TYR A 283 24.83 4.63 2.22
C TYR A 283 25.54 3.92 3.38
N ALA A 284 25.00 4.03 4.57
CA ALA A 284 25.51 3.35 5.76
C ALA A 284 24.41 2.54 6.47
N LEU A 285 24.84 1.46 7.15
CA LEU A 285 24.09 0.81 8.21
C LEU A 285 24.76 1.09 9.55
N GLU A 286 23.97 1.34 10.57
CA GLU A 286 24.41 1.42 11.95
C GLU A 286 23.78 0.32 12.78
N LEU A 287 24.63 -0.53 13.35
CA LEU A 287 24.24 -1.69 14.16
C LEU A 287 24.65 -1.43 15.60
N SER A 288 23.69 -1.37 16.51
CA SER A 288 23.97 -1.20 17.93
C SER A 288 23.88 -2.53 18.66
N PHE A 289 24.96 -2.95 19.34
CA PHE A 289 25.01 -4.13 20.20
C PHE A 289 25.45 -3.69 21.61
N GLY A 290 24.54 -3.58 22.54
CA GLY A 290 24.80 -2.95 23.83
C GLY A 290 25.14 -1.48 23.64
N ASP A 291 26.22 -1.05 24.26
CA ASP A 291 26.71 0.33 24.18
C ASP A 291 27.61 0.57 22.95
N GLN A 292 27.85 -0.46 22.11
CA GLN A 292 28.68 -0.35 20.94
C GLN A 292 27.84 -0.17 19.68
N THR A 293 28.24 0.80 18.84
CA THR A 293 27.65 1.01 17.52
C THR A 293 28.67 0.67 16.45
N PHE A 294 28.31 -0.24 15.57
CA PHE A 294 29.12 -0.64 14.41
C PHE A 294 28.56 0.00 13.16
N LYS A 295 29.42 0.64 12.41
CA LYS A 295 29.02 1.24 11.14
C LYS A 295 29.56 0.39 9.99
N ILE A 296 28.68 0.18 8.99
CA ILE A 296 29.03 -0.46 7.73
C ILE A 296 28.72 0.54 6.63
N ASP A 297 29.74 0.99 5.90
CA ASP A 297 29.60 1.89 4.76
C ASP A 297 29.52 1.07 3.46
N TYR A 298 28.59 1.43 2.59
CA TYR A 298 28.39 0.82 1.28
C TYR A 298 28.74 1.80 0.17
N LYS A 299 29.50 1.32 -0.83
CA LYS A 299 29.81 2.03 -2.08
C LYS A 299 29.48 1.11 -3.23
N LEU A 300 28.46 1.45 -3.99
CA LEU A 300 27.93 0.60 -5.06
C LEU A 300 27.95 1.40 -6.38
N LYS A 301 28.11 0.70 -7.48
CA LYS A 301 27.96 1.22 -8.83
C LYS A 301 26.74 0.60 -9.49
N LEU A 302 25.75 1.43 -9.82
CA LEU A 302 24.48 1.05 -10.44
C LEU A 302 24.68 0.85 -11.95
N GLN A 303 24.20 -0.26 -12.49
CA GLN A 303 24.23 -0.59 -13.92
C GLN A 303 22.90 -1.19 -14.35
N GLY A 304 21.95 -0.33 -14.72
CA GLY A 304 20.58 -0.76 -15.02
C GLY A 304 19.91 -1.43 -13.82
N ASN A 305 19.59 -2.70 -13.95
CA ASN A 305 18.94 -3.50 -12.90
C ASN A 305 19.93 -4.30 -12.03
N THR A 306 21.22 -3.99 -12.09
CA THR A 306 22.27 -4.60 -11.26
C THR A 306 23.10 -3.54 -10.59
N PHE A 307 23.77 -3.89 -9.52
CA PHE A 307 24.87 -3.11 -8.97
C PHE A 307 26.01 -4.02 -8.49
N THR A 308 27.20 -3.47 -8.46
CA THR A 308 28.39 -4.07 -7.89
C THR A 308 29.07 -3.06 -6.98
N GLY A 309 29.82 -3.51 -6.02
CA GLY A 309 30.57 -2.61 -5.14
C GLY A 309 31.13 -3.29 -3.91
N GLN A 310 31.28 -2.54 -2.85
CA GLN A 310 31.85 -3.02 -1.60
C GLN A 310 31.09 -2.48 -0.38
N SER A 311 31.05 -3.29 0.67
CA SER A 311 30.82 -2.83 2.04
C SER A 311 32.15 -2.74 2.78
N SER A 312 32.26 -1.78 3.68
CA SER A 312 33.46 -1.54 4.50
C SER A 312 33.09 -1.29 5.95
N SER A 313 33.79 -1.94 6.87
CA SER A 313 33.62 -1.78 8.31
C SER A 313 34.98 -1.95 9.01
N GLU A 314 35.04 -1.82 10.32
CA GLU A 314 36.23 -2.10 11.12
C GLU A 314 36.70 -3.55 10.98
N ARG A 315 35.80 -4.47 10.56
CA ARG A 315 36.10 -5.90 10.34
C ARG A 315 36.63 -6.23 8.94
N GLY A 316 36.77 -5.22 8.07
CA GLY A 316 37.24 -5.40 6.70
C GLY A 316 36.24 -4.92 5.65
N SER A 317 36.56 -5.25 4.40
CA SER A 317 35.76 -4.92 3.24
C SER A 317 35.34 -6.19 2.49
N PHE A 318 34.09 -6.24 2.05
CA PHE A 318 33.53 -7.35 1.31
C PHE A 318 32.90 -6.90 0.00
N GLU A 319 33.05 -7.70 -1.03
CA GLU A 319 32.40 -7.44 -2.30
C GLU A 319 30.89 -7.64 -2.21
N ILE A 320 30.15 -6.74 -2.85
CA ILE A 320 28.70 -6.74 -2.92
C ILE A 320 28.28 -6.82 -4.39
N THR A 321 27.31 -7.68 -4.64
CA THR A 321 26.54 -7.68 -5.89
C THR A 321 25.06 -7.56 -5.59
N GLY A 322 24.30 -6.98 -6.51
CA GLY A 322 22.86 -6.90 -6.35
C GLY A 322 22.11 -6.91 -7.68
N LYS A 323 20.89 -7.41 -7.61
CA LYS A 323 19.95 -7.46 -8.73
C LYS A 323 18.60 -6.89 -8.29
N LYS A 324 18.06 -5.96 -9.06
CA LYS A 324 16.73 -5.40 -8.82
C LYS A 324 15.68 -6.48 -8.97
N LEU A 325 14.87 -6.67 -7.95
CA LEU A 325 13.66 -7.46 -8.05
C LEU A 325 12.68 -6.65 -8.92
N GLN A 326 12.32 -7.22 -10.04
CA GLN A 326 11.21 -6.62 -10.80
C GLN A 326 9.96 -6.73 -9.93
N ALA A 327 9.27 -5.62 -9.74
CA ALA A 327 7.91 -5.69 -9.22
C ALA A 327 7.17 -6.72 -10.09
N PRO A 328 6.35 -7.59 -9.50
CA PRO A 328 5.45 -8.40 -10.31
C PRO A 328 4.80 -7.46 -11.33
N VAL A 329 4.97 -7.75 -12.61
CA VAL A 329 4.29 -6.97 -13.66
C VAL A 329 2.83 -7.02 -13.25
N ALA A 330 2.25 -5.86 -12.91
CA ALA A 330 0.86 -5.81 -12.53
C ALA A 330 0.11 -6.54 -13.65
N SER A 331 -0.65 -7.56 -13.28
CA SER A 331 -1.41 -8.30 -14.28
C SER A 331 -2.14 -7.31 -15.18
N PRO A 332 -2.08 -7.44 -16.49
CA PRO A 332 -2.81 -6.54 -17.39
C PRO A 332 -4.33 -6.55 -17.09
N LEU A 333 -4.82 -7.49 -16.29
CA LEU A 333 -6.19 -7.51 -15.79
C LEU A 333 -6.46 -6.48 -14.68
N VAL A 334 -5.46 -5.98 -13.97
CA VAL A 334 -5.62 -4.97 -12.91
C VAL A 334 -6.28 -3.72 -13.45
N GLY A 335 -7.34 -3.25 -12.77
CA GLY A 335 -8.12 -2.08 -13.16
C GLY A 335 -9.61 -2.30 -13.09
N LYS A 336 -10.38 -1.37 -13.65
CA LYS A 336 -11.84 -1.44 -13.73
C LYS A 336 -12.28 -1.84 -15.14
N TRP A 337 -13.30 -2.70 -15.20
CA TRP A 337 -13.84 -3.24 -16.44
C TRP A 337 -15.36 -3.15 -16.43
N GLU A 338 -15.96 -2.46 -17.38
CA GLU A 338 -17.40 -2.32 -17.50
C GLU A 338 -17.96 -3.31 -18.52
N PHE A 339 -18.86 -4.18 -18.03
CA PHE A 339 -19.65 -5.12 -18.82
C PHE A 339 -21.03 -4.52 -19.06
N THR A 340 -21.26 -4.05 -20.27
CA THR A 340 -22.51 -3.41 -20.65
C THR A 340 -23.36 -4.39 -21.45
N ARG A 341 -24.66 -4.43 -21.16
CA ARG A 341 -25.64 -5.22 -21.91
C ARG A 341 -26.94 -4.48 -22.11
N GLU A 342 -27.55 -4.69 -23.27
CA GLU A 342 -28.91 -4.25 -23.52
C GLU A 342 -29.92 -5.24 -22.95
N THR A 343 -30.97 -4.73 -22.32
CA THR A 343 -32.09 -5.49 -21.79
C THR A 343 -33.41 -4.84 -22.24
N GLN A 344 -34.53 -5.53 -22.12
CA GLN A 344 -35.85 -4.95 -22.39
C GLN A 344 -36.18 -3.74 -21.51
N GLN A 345 -35.45 -3.53 -20.43
CA GLN A 345 -35.61 -2.42 -19.48
C GLN A 345 -34.51 -1.36 -19.64
N GLY A 346 -33.73 -1.38 -20.73
CA GLY A 346 -32.63 -0.48 -21.03
C GLY A 346 -31.25 -1.12 -20.78
N THR A 347 -30.21 -0.31 -20.97
CA THR A 347 -28.81 -0.69 -20.80
C THR A 347 -28.49 -0.96 -19.34
N ARG A 348 -27.80 -2.06 -19.06
CA ARG A 348 -27.27 -2.40 -17.73
C ARG A 348 -25.75 -2.52 -17.79
N THR A 349 -25.08 -1.86 -16.86
CA THR A 349 -23.63 -1.93 -16.69
C THR A 349 -23.30 -2.62 -15.36
N ASN A 350 -22.37 -3.55 -15.42
CA ASN A 350 -21.77 -4.19 -14.26
C ASN A 350 -20.28 -3.92 -14.30
N THR A 351 -19.64 -3.74 -13.16
CA THR A 351 -18.22 -3.38 -13.06
C THR A 351 -17.43 -4.46 -12.36
N LEU A 352 -16.40 -4.98 -13.00
CA LEU A 352 -15.36 -5.79 -12.38
C LEU A 352 -14.22 -4.85 -11.98
N THR A 353 -13.85 -4.83 -10.71
CA THR A 353 -12.67 -4.10 -10.21
C THR A 353 -11.64 -5.10 -9.74
N VAL A 354 -10.49 -5.14 -10.40
CA VAL A 354 -9.35 -6.00 -10.05
C VAL A 354 -8.24 -5.15 -9.44
N LYS A 355 -7.85 -5.48 -8.21
CA LYS A 355 -6.79 -4.78 -7.48
C LYS A 355 -5.40 -5.34 -7.85
N PRO A 356 -4.30 -4.61 -7.53
CA PRO A 356 -2.94 -5.07 -7.80
C PRO A 356 -2.56 -6.41 -7.12
N ASP A 357 -3.21 -6.76 -6.01
CA ASP A 357 -3.05 -8.03 -5.31
C ASP A 357 -3.87 -9.18 -5.91
N MET A 358 -4.50 -8.94 -7.07
CA MET A 358 -5.38 -9.87 -7.77
C MET A 358 -6.67 -10.23 -7.01
N THR A 359 -7.00 -9.55 -5.91
CA THR A 359 -8.36 -9.60 -5.38
C THR A 359 -9.28 -8.78 -6.27
N ALA A 360 -10.54 -9.19 -6.38
CA ALA A 360 -11.48 -8.48 -7.24
C ALA A 360 -12.88 -8.44 -6.65
N THR A 361 -13.62 -7.41 -7.05
CA THR A 361 -15.05 -7.25 -6.74
C THR A 361 -15.84 -7.09 -8.04
N TYR A 362 -17.08 -7.50 -8.00
CA TYR A 362 -18.02 -7.37 -9.11
C TYR A 362 -19.27 -6.61 -8.66
N SER A 363 -19.47 -5.44 -9.22
CA SER A 363 -20.61 -4.58 -8.88
C SER A 363 -21.76 -4.79 -9.87
N MET A 364 -22.96 -5.00 -9.33
CA MET A 364 -24.20 -5.06 -10.09
C MET A 364 -25.24 -4.17 -9.42
N ARG A 365 -25.63 -3.10 -10.09
CA ARG A 365 -26.45 -2.02 -9.50
C ARG A 365 -25.75 -1.46 -8.24
N ASP A 366 -26.43 -1.48 -7.10
CA ASP A 366 -25.94 -0.97 -5.82
C ASP A 366 -25.27 -2.04 -4.94
N ASN A 367 -25.11 -3.29 -5.47
CA ASN A 367 -24.51 -4.40 -4.74
C ASN A 367 -23.12 -4.72 -5.30
N GLU A 368 -22.11 -4.67 -4.44
CA GLU A 368 -20.76 -5.12 -4.71
C GLU A 368 -20.51 -6.45 -4.02
N VAL A 369 -20.07 -7.44 -4.78
CA VAL A 369 -19.81 -8.79 -4.26
C VAL A 369 -18.38 -9.21 -4.58
N PRO A 370 -17.73 -10.00 -3.72
CA PRO A 370 -16.39 -10.50 -3.98
C PRO A 370 -16.40 -11.46 -5.18
N VAL A 371 -15.34 -11.37 -5.98
CA VAL A 371 -15.03 -12.32 -7.03
C VAL A 371 -14.21 -13.47 -6.43
N THR A 372 -14.57 -14.69 -6.79
CA THR A 372 -13.84 -15.90 -6.39
C THR A 372 -13.26 -16.61 -7.61
N ASP A 373 -12.27 -17.49 -7.39
CA ASP A 373 -11.61 -18.28 -8.44
C ASP A 373 -11.06 -17.43 -9.60
N LEU A 374 -10.59 -16.20 -9.32
CA LEU A 374 -9.95 -15.36 -10.33
C LEU A 374 -8.65 -16.00 -10.78
N LYS A 375 -8.57 -16.36 -12.06
CA LYS A 375 -7.38 -16.95 -12.68
C LYS A 375 -7.03 -16.19 -13.95
N VAL A 376 -5.73 -15.98 -14.16
CA VAL A 376 -5.14 -15.44 -15.39
C VAL A 376 -4.04 -16.38 -15.83
N ASP A 377 -4.18 -16.95 -17.01
CA ASP A 377 -3.19 -17.82 -17.64
C ASP A 377 -2.92 -17.31 -19.05
N GLY A 378 -1.81 -16.59 -19.19
CA GLY A 378 -1.53 -15.82 -20.41
C GLY A 378 -2.60 -14.77 -20.67
N ASP A 379 -3.32 -14.92 -21.78
CA ASP A 379 -4.47 -14.07 -22.15
C ASP A 379 -5.83 -14.60 -21.65
N GLN A 380 -5.86 -15.82 -21.10
CA GLN A 380 -7.09 -16.45 -20.60
C GLN A 380 -7.44 -15.92 -19.22
N VAL A 381 -8.68 -15.53 -19.03
CA VAL A 381 -9.22 -15.01 -17.76
C VAL A 381 -10.46 -15.80 -17.38
N SER A 382 -10.53 -16.27 -16.15
CA SER A 382 -11.73 -16.86 -15.59
C SER A 382 -11.97 -16.36 -14.18
N PHE A 383 -13.24 -16.23 -13.79
CA PHE A 383 -13.64 -15.87 -12.42
C PHE A 383 -15.09 -16.27 -12.13
N LYS A 384 -15.44 -16.32 -10.86
CA LYS A 384 -16.80 -16.60 -10.39
C LYS A 384 -17.34 -15.47 -9.54
N VAL A 385 -18.64 -15.25 -9.66
CA VAL A 385 -19.41 -14.28 -8.88
C VAL A 385 -20.60 -15.01 -8.27
N THR A 386 -20.70 -15.05 -6.95
CA THR A 386 -21.81 -15.67 -6.24
C THR A 386 -22.69 -14.60 -5.60
N MET A 387 -23.96 -14.64 -5.89
CA MET A 387 -24.97 -13.71 -5.38
C MET A 387 -26.04 -14.46 -4.62
N THR A 388 -26.55 -13.85 -3.57
CA THR A 388 -27.70 -14.36 -2.81
C THR A 388 -28.91 -13.51 -3.15
N PHE A 389 -29.98 -14.16 -3.59
CA PHE A 389 -31.28 -13.53 -3.82
C PHE A 389 -32.38 -14.42 -3.26
N ASN A 390 -33.19 -13.90 -2.34
CA ASN A 390 -34.23 -14.64 -1.63
C ASN A 390 -33.70 -15.97 -1.02
N ASP A 391 -32.60 -15.87 -0.26
CA ASP A 391 -31.90 -16.99 0.40
C ASP A 391 -31.37 -18.09 -0.54
N GLN A 392 -31.45 -17.87 -1.85
CA GLN A 392 -30.85 -18.75 -2.85
C GLN A 392 -29.55 -18.16 -3.41
N GLN A 393 -28.51 -18.99 -3.48
CA GLN A 393 -27.23 -18.61 -4.06
C GLN A 393 -27.19 -18.94 -5.56
N PHE A 394 -26.79 -17.96 -6.34
CA PHE A 394 -26.58 -18.08 -7.79
C PHE A 394 -25.13 -17.76 -8.11
N THR A 395 -24.41 -18.73 -8.64
CA THR A 395 -23.05 -18.52 -9.10
C THR A 395 -23.04 -18.31 -10.61
N THR A 396 -22.35 -17.28 -11.05
CA THR A 396 -22.08 -16.99 -12.47
C THR A 396 -20.57 -17.10 -12.70
N GLU A 397 -20.15 -17.84 -13.71
CA GLU A 397 -18.75 -18.00 -14.10
C GLU A 397 -18.49 -17.23 -15.38
N PHE A 398 -17.40 -16.46 -15.41
CA PHE A 398 -16.84 -15.86 -16.63
C PHE A 398 -15.66 -16.69 -17.12
N LYS A 399 -15.58 -16.92 -18.42
CA LYS A 399 -14.42 -17.47 -19.11
C LYS A 399 -14.22 -16.71 -20.41
N GLY A 400 -13.01 -16.16 -20.59
CA GLY A 400 -12.73 -15.34 -21.77
C GLY A 400 -11.26 -15.01 -21.93
N LYS A 401 -11.00 -14.07 -22.82
CA LYS A 401 -9.67 -13.57 -23.16
C LYS A 401 -9.54 -12.10 -22.89
N LEU A 402 -8.35 -11.71 -22.43
CA LEU A 402 -7.93 -10.31 -22.31
C LEU A 402 -7.22 -9.88 -23.60
N GLU A 403 -7.81 -8.95 -24.32
CA GLU A 403 -7.26 -8.37 -25.56
C GLU A 403 -7.11 -6.85 -25.35
N ALA A 404 -5.89 -6.39 -25.03
CA ALA A 404 -5.60 -5.00 -24.70
C ALA A 404 -6.56 -4.47 -23.60
N ASP A 405 -7.48 -3.58 -23.93
CA ASP A 405 -8.45 -2.97 -23.01
C ASP A 405 -9.85 -3.61 -23.12
N THR A 406 -9.92 -4.87 -23.57
CA THR A 406 -11.18 -5.59 -23.72
C THR A 406 -11.08 -7.00 -23.15
N LEU A 407 -12.04 -7.37 -22.30
CA LEU A 407 -12.28 -8.73 -21.84
C LEU A 407 -13.43 -9.32 -22.66
N LYS A 408 -13.14 -10.30 -23.53
CA LYS A 408 -14.15 -10.98 -24.36
C LYS A 408 -14.32 -12.41 -23.91
N GLY A 409 -15.53 -12.84 -23.70
CA GLY A 409 -15.82 -14.21 -23.27
C GLY A 409 -17.27 -14.47 -23.03
N GLU A 410 -17.54 -15.48 -22.21
CA GLU A 410 -18.88 -15.94 -21.88
C GLU A 410 -19.12 -15.88 -20.38
N MET A 411 -20.34 -15.48 -20.02
CA MET A 411 -20.88 -15.57 -18.67
C MET A 411 -21.88 -16.74 -18.61
N THR A 412 -21.55 -17.77 -17.86
CA THR A 412 -22.39 -18.96 -17.62
C THR A 412 -23.06 -18.87 -16.25
N SER A 413 -24.37 -19.04 -16.21
CA SER A 413 -25.17 -19.04 -14.99
C SER A 413 -26.19 -20.20 -15.02
N PRO A 414 -26.90 -20.53 -13.94
CA PRO A 414 -28.01 -21.52 -13.98
C PRO A 414 -29.10 -21.20 -15.00
N ARG A 415 -29.16 -19.95 -15.50
CA ARG A 415 -30.13 -19.49 -16.50
C ARG A 415 -29.62 -19.59 -17.93
N GLY A 416 -28.43 -20.12 -18.15
CA GLY A 416 -27.75 -20.28 -19.44
C GLY A 416 -26.48 -19.49 -19.58
N THR A 417 -25.86 -19.65 -20.73
CA THR A 417 -24.59 -18.99 -21.12
C THR A 417 -24.89 -17.83 -22.07
N ARG A 418 -24.14 -16.74 -21.98
CA ARG A 418 -24.23 -15.58 -22.82
C ARG A 418 -22.86 -14.97 -23.08
N GLU A 419 -22.70 -14.35 -24.21
CA GLU A 419 -21.52 -13.53 -24.50
C GLU A 419 -21.41 -12.34 -23.52
N ALA A 420 -20.20 -12.02 -23.12
CA ALA A 420 -19.89 -10.91 -22.23
C ALA A 420 -18.62 -10.21 -22.69
N VAL A 421 -18.74 -8.90 -22.89
CA VAL A 421 -17.62 -8.04 -23.27
C VAL A 421 -17.47 -6.95 -22.22
N GLY A 422 -16.30 -6.97 -21.55
CA GLY A 422 -15.90 -5.94 -20.61
C GLY A 422 -14.90 -4.99 -21.27
N LYS A 423 -15.10 -3.68 -21.11
CA LYS A 423 -14.15 -2.65 -21.55
C LYS A 423 -13.48 -2.03 -20.35
N ARG A 424 -12.17 -1.80 -20.45
CA ARG A 424 -11.42 -1.08 -19.42
C ARG A 424 -11.93 0.36 -19.32
N VAL A 425 -12.11 0.82 -18.07
CA VAL A 425 -12.42 2.22 -17.75
C VAL A 425 -11.33 2.80 -16.86
N GLN A 426 -11.09 4.09 -17.01
CA GLN A 426 -10.07 4.82 -16.25
C GLN A 426 -10.54 5.17 -14.84
#